data_cff2b631e79074eb6a2a3f6b3972b8f2
#
_entry.id   cff2b631e79074eb6a2a3f6b3972b8f2
#
_cell.length_a   1.000
_cell.length_b   1.000
_cell.length_c   1.000
_cell.angle_alpha   90.00
_cell.angle_beta   90.00
_cell.angle_gamma   90.00
#
_symmetry.space_group_name_H-M   'P 1'
#
loop_
_entity.id
_entity.type
_entity.pdbx_description
1 polymer ?
#
loop_
_entity_poly.entity_id
_entity_poly.type
_entity_poly.pdbx_seq_one_letter_code
_entity_poly.pdbx_strand_id
1 'polypeptide(L)'
;MANPAQRFCSGELKARTMERYFLDRFGDVRYTAVVGIRADEANRARNMEHNSATLDRRFAFPLVDAGTTEEDVLAFWKHQPFDLKLPHDPAMGTYLGNCGGCFLKRKAKLDRIARERPESIRRFADLEEEFGQTFRNDRPAYGKILAGALGVCDTDEDDEEACACTD
;
A
#
# COMPACT_ATOMS: atom_id res chain seq x y z
N MET A 1 -14.07 -5.52 -7.83
CA MET A 1 -13.05 -5.40 -6.76
C MET A 1 -11.99 -4.38 -7.13
N ALA A 2 -11.32 -3.72 -6.17
CA ALA A 2 -10.21 -2.81 -6.47
C ALA A 2 -9.05 -3.57 -7.10
N ASN A 3 -8.36 -2.96 -8.08
CA ASN A 3 -7.21 -3.56 -8.77
C ASN A 3 -6.16 -2.47 -9.10
N PRO A 4 -4.99 -2.79 -9.65
CA PRO A 4 -3.96 -1.80 -9.97
C PRO A 4 -4.43 -0.67 -10.89
N ALA A 5 -5.35 -0.92 -11.81
CA ALA A 5 -5.91 0.09 -12.70
C ALA A 5 -7.04 0.91 -12.05
N GLN A 6 -7.83 0.27 -11.18
CA GLN A 6 -9.00 0.88 -10.52
C GLN A 6 -8.84 0.88 -9.01
N ARG A 7 -8.12 1.86 -8.50
CA ARG A 7 -7.82 2.02 -7.06
C ARG A 7 -8.95 2.74 -6.30
N PHE A 8 -10.14 2.14 -6.24
CA PHE A 8 -11.29 2.73 -5.54
C PHE A 8 -11.00 3.12 -4.10
N CYS A 9 -10.17 2.34 -3.39
CA CYS A 9 -9.77 2.65 -2.01
C CYS A 9 -9.04 3.99 -1.88
N SER A 10 -8.27 4.42 -2.86
CA SER A 10 -7.62 5.72 -2.85
C SER A 10 -8.52 6.83 -3.38
N GLY A 11 -9.28 6.57 -4.44
CA GLY A 11 -10.19 7.53 -5.04
C GLY A 11 -11.40 7.80 -4.13
N GLU A 12 -12.20 6.77 -3.87
CA GLU A 12 -13.49 6.93 -3.19
C GLU A 12 -13.35 7.14 -1.68
N LEU A 13 -12.56 6.26 -1.01
CA LEU A 13 -12.51 6.28 0.46
C LEU A 13 -11.58 7.34 1.04
N LYS A 14 -10.65 7.88 0.25
CA LYS A 14 -9.73 8.92 0.72
C LYS A 14 -9.96 10.25 0.01
N ALA A 15 -9.66 10.33 -1.29
CA ALA A 15 -9.67 11.60 -2.00
C ALA A 15 -11.06 12.24 -2.05
N ARG A 16 -12.08 11.51 -2.50
CA ARG A 16 -13.46 12.03 -2.56
C ARG A 16 -14.06 12.30 -1.19
N THR A 17 -13.74 11.49 -0.18
CA THR A 17 -14.22 11.75 1.19
C THR A 17 -13.65 13.05 1.73
N MET A 18 -12.35 13.29 1.55
CA MET A 18 -11.70 14.55 1.95
C MET A 18 -12.26 15.74 1.19
N GLU A 19 -12.48 15.60 -0.12
CA GLU A 19 -13.07 16.63 -0.97
C GLU A 19 -14.50 17.00 -0.53
N ARG A 20 -15.36 16.00 -0.30
CA ARG A 20 -16.71 16.24 0.21
C ARG A 20 -16.68 16.98 1.54
N TYR A 21 -15.88 16.51 2.48
CA TYR A 21 -15.73 17.19 3.78
C TYR A 21 -15.27 18.64 3.62
N PHE A 22 -14.31 18.89 2.70
CA PHE A 22 -13.81 20.23 2.45
C PHE A 22 -14.89 21.14 1.86
N LEU A 23 -15.63 20.67 0.86
CA LEU A 23 -16.72 21.39 0.22
C LEU A 23 -17.85 21.68 1.21
N ASP A 24 -18.23 20.70 2.03
CA ASP A 24 -19.27 20.87 3.06
C ASP A 24 -18.86 21.88 4.11
N ARG A 25 -17.58 21.97 4.46
CA ARG A 25 -17.08 22.83 5.54
C ARG A 25 -16.76 24.24 5.11
N PHE A 26 -16.22 24.40 3.89
CA PHE A 26 -15.65 25.65 3.39
C PHE A 26 -16.32 26.20 2.13
N GLY A 27 -17.23 25.45 1.52
CA GLY A 27 -17.84 25.78 0.24
C GLY A 27 -16.90 25.52 -0.95
N ASP A 28 -17.32 26.00 -2.11
CA ASP A 28 -16.54 25.87 -3.37
C ASP A 28 -15.41 26.92 -3.42
N VAL A 29 -14.35 26.66 -2.68
CA VAL A 29 -13.15 27.50 -2.66
C VAL A 29 -11.95 26.72 -3.23
N ARG A 30 -11.07 27.42 -3.93
CA ARG A 30 -9.83 26.82 -4.40
C ARG A 30 -8.89 26.54 -3.25
N TYR A 31 -8.32 25.33 -3.22
CA TYR A 31 -7.36 24.92 -2.20
C TYR A 31 -6.15 24.22 -2.80
N THR A 32 -5.06 24.20 -2.07
CA THR A 32 -3.88 23.43 -2.40
C THR A 32 -3.81 22.22 -1.46
N ALA A 33 -3.80 21.02 -2.04
CA ALA A 33 -3.62 19.78 -1.29
C ALA A 33 -2.13 19.55 -1.04
N VAL A 34 -1.72 19.57 0.22
CA VAL A 34 -0.34 19.26 0.63
C VAL A 34 -0.20 17.75 0.79
N VAL A 35 0.75 17.14 0.08
CA VAL A 35 0.94 15.70 0.07
C VAL A 35 2.35 15.33 0.51
N GLY A 36 2.47 14.47 1.53
CA GLY A 36 3.73 14.01 2.09
C GLY A 36 4.42 12.95 1.22
N ILE A 37 4.76 13.29 -0.02
CA ILE A 37 5.60 12.46 -0.90
C ILE A 37 7.04 12.88 -0.71
N ARG A 38 7.94 11.93 -0.51
CA ARG A 38 9.37 12.17 -0.28
C ARG A 38 10.12 12.34 -1.61
N ALA A 39 11.35 12.87 -1.55
CA ALA A 39 12.21 13.09 -2.71
C ALA A 39 12.57 11.80 -3.46
N ASP A 40 12.75 10.68 -2.73
CA ASP A 40 12.98 9.36 -3.30
C ASP A 40 11.73 8.74 -4.00
N GLU A 41 10.56 9.37 -3.85
CA GLU A 41 9.31 9.04 -4.55
C GLU A 41 8.93 10.08 -5.64
N ALA A 42 9.87 10.86 -6.16
CA ALA A 42 9.60 12.00 -7.07
C ALA A 42 8.77 11.62 -8.32
N ASN A 43 8.91 10.40 -8.84
CA ASN A 43 8.08 9.90 -9.94
C ASN A 43 6.58 9.88 -9.57
N ARG A 44 6.27 9.60 -8.31
CA ARG A 44 4.89 9.59 -7.80
C ARG A 44 4.33 11.01 -7.73
N ALA A 45 5.13 11.99 -7.31
CA ALA A 45 4.75 13.40 -7.31
C ALA A 45 4.44 13.89 -8.73
N ARG A 46 5.34 13.65 -9.69
CA ARG A 46 5.15 14.01 -11.12
C ARG A 46 3.88 13.40 -11.71
N ASN A 47 3.59 12.14 -11.42
CA ASN A 47 2.37 11.49 -11.88
C ASN A 47 1.10 12.10 -11.27
N MET A 48 1.16 12.57 -10.02
CA MET A 48 0.05 13.28 -9.39
C MET A 48 -0.16 14.66 -10.01
N GLU A 49 0.90 15.42 -10.28
CA GLU A 49 0.83 16.71 -10.96
C GLU A 49 0.23 16.58 -12.36
N HIS A 50 0.69 15.61 -13.14
CA HIS A 50 0.17 15.37 -14.48
C HIS A 50 -1.33 15.06 -14.45
N ASN A 51 -1.78 14.22 -13.53
CA ASN A 51 -3.19 13.88 -13.38
C ASN A 51 -4.02 15.03 -12.77
N SER A 52 -3.40 15.98 -12.07
CA SER A 52 -4.08 17.13 -11.47
C SER A 52 -4.52 18.17 -12.48
N ALA A 53 -3.81 18.29 -13.59
CA ALA A 53 -4.14 19.21 -14.67
C ALA A 53 -5.56 18.98 -15.25
N THR A 54 -6.09 17.75 -15.10
CA THR A 54 -7.44 17.39 -15.52
C THR A 54 -8.51 17.64 -14.44
N LEU A 55 -8.13 17.96 -13.20
CA LEU A 55 -9.03 17.99 -12.04
C LEU A 55 -9.16 19.38 -11.39
N ASP A 56 -8.59 20.43 -11.96
CA ASP A 56 -8.52 21.81 -11.39
C ASP A 56 -8.05 21.82 -9.91
N ARG A 57 -7.16 20.88 -9.54
CA ARG A 57 -6.57 20.72 -8.20
C ARG A 57 -5.11 21.15 -8.20
N ARG A 58 -4.72 21.89 -7.17
CA ARG A 58 -3.32 22.21 -6.92
C ARG A 58 -2.75 21.26 -5.86
N PHE A 59 -1.55 20.73 -6.14
CA PHE A 59 -0.79 19.96 -5.16
C PHE A 59 0.49 20.70 -4.77
N ALA A 60 0.94 20.46 -3.55
CA ALA A 60 2.27 20.85 -3.07
C ALA A 60 2.95 19.65 -2.43
N PHE A 61 4.24 19.50 -2.69
CA PHE A 61 5.05 18.37 -2.22
C PHE A 61 6.26 18.87 -1.42
N PRO A 62 6.06 19.43 -0.22
CA PRO A 62 7.13 20.11 0.52
C PRO A 62 8.32 19.19 0.86
N LEU A 63 8.10 17.89 0.99
CA LEU A 63 9.21 16.95 1.26
C LEU A 63 10.04 16.68 0.00
N VAL A 64 9.42 16.71 -1.20
CA VAL A 64 10.16 16.65 -2.47
C VAL A 64 10.99 17.91 -2.64
N ASP A 65 10.38 19.08 -2.41
CA ASP A 65 11.01 20.39 -2.54
C ASP A 65 12.20 20.54 -1.57
N ALA A 66 12.09 19.98 -0.36
CA ALA A 66 13.13 19.95 0.66
C ALA A 66 14.20 18.84 0.45
N GLY A 67 14.04 17.99 -0.56
CA GLY A 67 14.93 16.85 -0.78
C GLY A 67 14.85 15.75 0.29
N THR A 68 13.80 15.72 1.10
CA THR A 68 13.64 14.78 2.23
C THR A 68 13.46 13.35 1.75
N THR A 69 14.33 12.45 2.23
CA THR A 69 14.34 11.02 1.88
C THR A 69 13.70 10.13 2.95
N GLU A 70 13.61 8.81 2.71
CA GLU A 70 13.18 7.85 3.75
C GLU A 70 14.13 7.85 4.95
N GLU A 71 15.44 7.99 4.71
CA GLU A 71 16.44 8.03 5.77
C GLU A 71 16.26 9.24 6.70
N ASP A 72 15.98 10.41 6.12
CA ASP A 72 15.72 11.65 6.89
C ASP A 72 14.47 11.49 7.76
N VAL A 73 13.41 10.89 7.21
CA VAL A 73 12.17 10.61 7.96
C VAL A 73 12.44 9.63 9.11
N LEU A 74 13.21 8.56 8.87
CA LEU A 74 13.58 7.60 9.91
C LEU A 74 14.46 8.26 10.99
N ALA A 75 15.40 9.10 10.58
CA ALA A 75 16.24 9.85 11.52
C ALA A 75 15.42 10.83 12.37
N PHE A 76 14.46 11.53 11.76
CA PHE A 76 13.55 12.42 12.47
C PHE A 76 12.78 11.68 13.58
N TRP A 77 12.19 10.52 13.26
CA TRP A 77 11.38 9.75 14.22
C TRP A 77 12.20 9.22 15.40
N LYS A 78 13.49 8.90 15.22
CA LYS A 78 14.37 8.46 16.32
C LYS A 78 14.48 9.49 17.45
N HIS A 79 14.27 10.76 17.17
CA HIS A 79 14.39 11.85 18.14
C HIS A 79 13.04 12.35 18.68
N GLN A 80 11.93 11.74 18.26
CA GLN A 80 10.61 12.14 18.75
C GLN A 80 10.26 11.39 20.05
N PRO A 81 9.43 11.98 20.93
CA PRO A 81 8.99 11.33 22.16
C PRO A 81 8.02 10.17 21.94
N PHE A 82 7.60 9.95 20.71
CA PHE A 82 6.74 8.85 20.30
C PHE A 82 7.21 8.28 18.94
N ASP A 83 6.93 7.00 18.71
CA ASP A 83 7.25 6.31 17.47
C ASP A 83 6.14 5.31 17.14
N LEU A 84 5.80 5.18 15.86
CA LEU A 84 4.87 4.18 15.35
C LEU A 84 5.44 2.77 15.38
N LYS A 85 6.75 2.62 15.65
CA LYS A 85 7.48 1.35 15.67
C LYS A 85 7.24 0.51 14.41
N LEU A 86 7.22 1.18 13.27
CA LEU A 86 7.04 0.52 11.98
C LEU A 86 8.29 -0.32 11.67
N PRO A 87 8.13 -1.62 11.40
CA PRO A 87 9.27 -2.45 11.06
C PRO A 87 9.88 -1.99 9.74
N HIS A 88 11.18 -1.86 9.76
CA HIS A 88 12.01 -1.50 8.60
C HIS A 88 12.97 -2.65 8.31
N ASP A 89 12.98 -3.09 7.06
CA ASP A 89 13.89 -4.11 6.57
C ASP A 89 14.90 -3.45 5.62
N PRO A 90 16.22 -3.65 5.77
CA PRO A 90 17.23 -2.99 4.92
C PRO A 90 17.07 -3.26 3.42
N ALA A 91 16.56 -4.44 3.04
CA ALA A 91 16.36 -4.83 1.63
C ALA A 91 15.00 -4.41 1.08
N MET A 92 13.97 -4.33 1.95
CA MET A 92 12.60 -4.08 1.54
C MET A 92 12.08 -2.68 1.92
N GLY A 93 12.79 -1.95 2.79
CA GLY A 93 12.31 -0.73 3.40
C GLY A 93 11.13 -0.96 4.37
N THR A 94 10.41 0.07 4.73
CA THR A 94 9.22 -0.03 5.58
C THR A 94 8.10 -0.79 4.85
N TYR A 95 7.54 -1.84 5.47
CA TYR A 95 6.53 -2.70 4.84
C TYR A 95 5.14 -2.63 5.48
N LEU A 96 5.01 -2.07 6.70
CA LEU A 96 3.72 -1.86 7.38
C LEU A 96 3.26 -0.40 7.44
N GLY A 97 3.92 0.53 6.77
CA GLY A 97 3.59 1.97 6.79
C GLY A 97 2.27 2.37 6.14
N ASN A 98 1.57 1.45 5.50
CA ASN A 98 0.24 1.64 4.90
C ASN A 98 -0.57 0.35 5.03
N CYS A 99 -1.68 0.18 4.29
CA CYS A 99 -2.53 -1.02 4.41
C CYS A 99 -1.70 -2.30 4.37
N GLY A 100 -1.82 -3.17 5.38
CA GLY A 100 -1.04 -4.39 5.53
C GLY A 100 -1.09 -5.27 4.28
N GLY A 101 -2.27 -5.69 3.86
CA GLY A 101 -2.48 -6.51 2.67
C GLY A 101 -2.64 -5.74 1.35
N CYS A 102 -2.10 -4.50 1.21
CA CYS A 102 -2.29 -3.73 -0.02
C CYS A 102 -1.77 -4.47 -1.26
N PHE A 103 -2.64 -4.67 -2.26
CA PHE A 103 -2.31 -5.36 -3.51
C PHE A 103 -1.26 -4.64 -4.37
N LEU A 104 -0.87 -3.42 -4.04
CA LEU A 104 0.24 -2.71 -4.69
C LEU A 104 1.62 -3.06 -4.09
N LYS A 105 1.67 -3.73 -2.93
CA LYS A 105 2.94 -4.18 -2.36
C LYS A 105 3.57 -5.27 -3.22
N ARG A 106 4.89 -5.34 -3.22
CA ARG A 106 5.63 -6.46 -3.84
C ARG A 106 5.33 -7.77 -3.09
N LYS A 107 5.36 -8.91 -3.79
CA LYS A 107 5.09 -10.23 -3.22
C LYS A 107 5.92 -10.48 -1.96
N ALA A 108 7.23 -10.23 -1.99
CA ALA A 108 8.11 -10.43 -0.84
C ALA A 108 7.64 -9.68 0.43
N LYS A 109 7.09 -8.45 0.29
CA LYS A 109 6.50 -7.72 1.43
C LYS A 109 5.23 -8.39 1.93
N LEU A 110 4.39 -8.92 1.04
CA LEU A 110 3.16 -9.63 1.42
C LEU A 110 3.47 -10.94 2.10
N ASP A 111 4.44 -11.71 1.61
CA ASP A 111 4.89 -12.96 2.23
C ASP A 111 5.45 -12.71 3.65
N ARG A 112 6.19 -11.62 3.84
CA ARG A 112 6.68 -11.21 5.15
C ARG A 112 5.52 -10.83 6.09
N ILE A 113 4.57 -10.02 5.60
CA ILE A 113 3.39 -9.63 6.37
C ILE A 113 2.52 -10.85 6.71
N ALA A 114 2.37 -11.80 5.78
CA ALA A 114 1.61 -13.03 6.01
C ALA A 114 2.18 -13.86 7.15
N ARG A 115 3.52 -13.92 7.30
CA ARG A 115 4.19 -14.61 8.40
C ARG A 115 4.08 -13.87 9.73
N GLU A 116 4.20 -12.56 9.74
CA GLU A 116 4.23 -11.77 10.98
C GLU A 116 2.83 -11.32 11.44
N ARG A 117 1.93 -11.08 10.50
CA ARG A 117 0.57 -10.58 10.74
C ARG A 117 -0.42 -11.21 9.78
N PRO A 118 -0.67 -12.52 9.89
CA PRO A 118 -1.54 -13.27 8.98
C PRO A 118 -2.96 -12.68 8.89
N GLU A 119 -3.47 -12.07 9.96
CA GLU A 119 -4.77 -11.40 9.99
C GLU A 119 -4.89 -10.27 8.96
N SER A 120 -3.78 -9.56 8.67
CA SER A 120 -3.75 -8.50 7.66
C SER A 120 -3.92 -9.02 6.23
N ILE A 121 -3.50 -10.26 5.98
CA ILE A 121 -3.60 -10.93 4.69
C ILE A 121 -4.93 -11.67 4.57
N ARG A 122 -5.38 -12.32 5.65
CA ARG A 122 -6.65 -13.08 5.70
C ARG A 122 -7.83 -12.27 5.19
N ARG A 123 -7.97 -11.02 5.65
CA ARG A 123 -9.05 -10.14 5.19
C ARG A 123 -9.09 -9.97 3.67
N PHE A 124 -7.94 -9.94 3.00
CA PHE A 124 -7.87 -9.84 1.54
C PHE A 124 -8.18 -11.19 0.87
N ALA A 125 -7.76 -12.29 1.48
CA ALA A 125 -8.13 -13.64 1.01
C ALA A 125 -9.64 -13.85 1.08
N ASP A 126 -10.27 -13.51 2.20
CA ASP A 126 -11.73 -13.61 2.39
C ASP A 126 -12.49 -12.79 1.33
N LEU A 127 -11.98 -11.60 0.98
CA LEU A 127 -12.59 -10.77 -0.08
C LEU A 127 -12.42 -11.40 -1.48
N GLU A 128 -11.28 -12.01 -1.79
CA GLU A 128 -11.09 -12.73 -3.06
C GLU A 128 -12.04 -13.93 -3.17
N GLU A 129 -12.24 -14.66 -2.08
CA GLU A 129 -13.17 -15.78 -2.00
C GLU A 129 -14.63 -15.31 -2.16
N GLU A 130 -15.05 -14.29 -1.38
CA GLU A 130 -16.40 -13.73 -1.40
C GLU A 130 -16.81 -13.24 -2.79
N PHE A 131 -15.89 -12.58 -3.51
CA PHE A 131 -16.20 -12.01 -4.82
C PHE A 131 -15.82 -12.92 -6.00
N GLY A 132 -15.18 -14.06 -5.77
CA GLY A 132 -14.72 -14.97 -6.81
C GLY A 132 -13.72 -14.32 -7.80
N GLN A 133 -12.96 -13.34 -7.33
CA GLN A 133 -12.03 -12.53 -8.14
C GLN A 133 -10.76 -12.25 -7.37
N THR A 134 -9.62 -12.13 -8.06
CA THR A 134 -8.36 -11.74 -7.46
C THR A 134 -8.09 -10.25 -7.60
N PHE A 135 -7.38 -9.66 -6.63
CA PHE A 135 -6.91 -8.26 -6.72
C PHE A 135 -5.89 -8.08 -7.84
N ARG A 136 -5.14 -9.13 -8.18
CA ARG A 136 -4.13 -9.14 -9.24
C ARG A 136 -4.04 -10.52 -9.89
N ASN A 137 -3.91 -10.53 -11.23
CA ASN A 137 -3.79 -11.75 -12.02
C ASN A 137 -2.32 -12.16 -12.30
N ASP A 138 -1.36 -11.29 -11.96
CA ASP A 138 0.07 -11.48 -12.22
C ASP A 138 0.83 -12.06 -11.02
N ARG A 139 0.12 -12.58 -10.03
CA ARG A 139 0.67 -13.22 -8.84
C ARG A 139 -0.36 -14.12 -8.15
N PRO A 140 0.08 -15.01 -7.22
CA PRO A 140 -0.85 -15.84 -6.45
C PRO A 140 -1.91 -15.05 -5.71
N ALA A 141 -3.11 -15.62 -5.60
CA ALA A 141 -4.19 -15.10 -4.75
C ALA A 141 -3.75 -14.99 -3.29
N TYR A 142 -4.42 -14.14 -2.50
CA TYR A 142 -4.07 -13.93 -1.09
C TYR A 142 -4.23 -15.19 -0.24
N GLY A 143 -5.18 -16.08 -0.58
CA GLY A 143 -5.32 -17.38 0.06
C GLY A 143 -4.05 -18.24 -0.07
N LYS A 144 -3.48 -18.31 -1.29
CA LYS A 144 -2.21 -19.04 -1.54
C LYS A 144 -1.01 -18.38 -0.85
N ILE A 145 -0.95 -17.04 -0.79
CA ILE A 145 0.10 -16.31 -0.05
C ILE A 145 0.02 -16.65 1.44
N LEU A 146 -1.19 -16.70 2.00
CA LEU A 146 -1.43 -17.01 3.41
C LEU A 146 -1.08 -18.47 3.72
N ALA A 147 -1.52 -19.42 2.90
CA ALA A 147 -1.23 -20.85 3.05
C ALA A 147 0.29 -21.11 3.01
N GLY A 148 1.00 -20.56 2.02
CA GLY A 148 2.45 -20.69 1.93
C GLY A 148 3.21 -20.07 3.10
N ALA A 149 2.71 -18.98 3.70
CA ALA A 149 3.30 -18.36 4.86
C ALA A 149 3.10 -19.14 6.15
N LEU A 150 1.99 -19.90 6.25
CA LEU A 150 1.63 -20.74 7.40
C LEU A 150 2.13 -22.21 7.27
N GLY A 151 2.82 -22.53 6.15
CA GLY A 151 3.28 -23.89 5.91
C GLY A 151 2.15 -24.90 5.60
N VAL A 152 0.99 -24.40 5.18
CA VAL A 152 -0.12 -25.24 4.71
C VAL A 152 0.11 -25.51 3.24
N CYS A 153 0.35 -26.77 2.88
CA CYS A 153 0.40 -27.20 1.48
C CYS A 153 -1.03 -27.22 0.92
N ASP A 154 -1.27 -26.44 -0.14
CA ASP A 154 -2.48 -26.63 -0.95
C ASP A 154 -2.37 -28.01 -1.62
N THR A 155 -3.34 -28.87 -1.38
CA THR A 155 -3.42 -30.22 -1.99
C THR A 155 -4.07 -30.19 -3.39
N ASP A 156 -4.04 -29.08 -4.07
CA ASP A 156 -4.49 -28.99 -5.45
C ASP A 156 -3.41 -29.62 -6.35
N GLU A 157 -3.79 -30.69 -7.05
CA GLU A 157 -2.99 -31.71 -7.74
C GLU A 157 -2.13 -31.22 -8.93
N ASP A 158 -1.87 -29.92 -9.11
CA ASP A 158 -1.18 -29.39 -10.30
C ASP A 158 0.22 -28.80 -10.07
N ASP A 159 0.78 -28.82 -8.86
CA ASP A 159 2.13 -28.32 -8.58
C ASP A 159 2.97 -29.32 -7.76
N GLU A 160 3.40 -30.42 -8.39
CA GLU A 160 4.32 -31.42 -7.78
C GLU A 160 5.74 -30.87 -7.47
N GLU A 161 6.08 -29.64 -7.82
CA GLU A 161 7.44 -29.08 -7.64
C GLU A 161 7.63 -28.15 -6.41
N ALA A 162 6.59 -27.82 -5.63
CA ALA A 162 6.69 -26.77 -4.60
C ALA A 162 6.78 -27.28 -3.14
N CYS A 163 6.74 -28.55 -2.89
CA CYS A 163 6.85 -29.14 -1.55
C CYS A 163 8.16 -29.92 -1.33
N ALA A 164 9.31 -29.25 -1.41
CA ALA A 164 10.55 -29.80 -0.88
C ALA A 164 10.73 -29.32 0.57
N CYS A 165 10.22 -30.09 1.53
CA CYS A 165 10.68 -30.02 2.92
C CYS A 165 12.12 -30.53 2.92
N THR A 166 13.10 -29.65 3.09
CA THR A 166 14.47 -30.04 3.43
C THR A 166 14.58 -30.08 4.96
N ASP A 167 14.99 -31.26 5.45
CA ASP A 167 15.43 -31.55 6.83
C ASP A 167 16.52 -30.58 7.33
#